data_87c7198d9f26cc4010048e2b08155ec1
#
_entry.id   87c7198d9f26cc4010048e2b08155ec1
#
_cell.length_a   1.000
_cell.length_b   1.000
_cell.length_c   1.000
_cell.angle_alpha   90.00
_cell.angle_beta   90.00
_cell.angle_gamma   90.00
#
_symmetry.space_group_name_H-M   'P 1'
#
loop_
_entity.id
_entity.type
_entity.pdbx_description
1 polymer ?
#
loop_
_entity_poly.entity_id
_entity_poly.type
_entity_poly.pdbx_seq_one_letter_code
_entity_poly.pdbx_strand_id
1 'polypeptide(L)'
;MEREEQPASGQPIFDRFCQVLDHPTFRRMAPGKQLLYLQLLRWSQGEGKELVEASRLEMGAWTGLAVDTIKKYVPQLIEDGLVTRVRESTPINPAGYEIRWMPEYSPAQADPTAIAYYVDQLNRQELAEAKRIAVLLTREERGQIQSTVSESLRTLGIPWDYELIKKLITWYHLTHSPYRDQLERDRPDWFTTPK
;
A
#
# COMPACT_ATOMS: atom_id res chain seq x y z
N MET A 1 15.06 -25.22 -24.00
CA MET A 1 13.74 -24.57 -24.22
C MET A 1 12.99 -24.67 -22.91
N GLU A 2 13.38 -23.80 -21.97
CA GLU A 2 12.80 -23.71 -20.63
C GLU A 2 11.46 -22.99 -20.74
N ARG A 3 10.40 -23.66 -20.32
CA ARG A 3 9.08 -23.03 -20.15
C ARG A 3 9.19 -22.13 -18.94
N GLU A 4 9.11 -20.81 -19.15
CA GLU A 4 8.80 -19.88 -18.10
C GLU A 4 7.47 -20.31 -17.47
N GLU A 5 7.52 -20.77 -16.23
CA GLU A 5 6.35 -20.99 -15.41
C GLU A 5 5.69 -19.63 -15.16
N GLN A 6 4.57 -19.39 -15.85
CA GLN A 6 3.67 -18.29 -15.50
C GLN A 6 3.25 -18.49 -14.04
N PRO A 7 3.40 -17.49 -13.17
CA PRO A 7 2.92 -17.60 -11.80
C PRO A 7 1.42 -17.87 -11.82
N ALA A 8 1.01 -18.88 -11.08
CA ALA A 8 -0.38 -19.29 -10.91
C ALA A 8 -1.19 -18.13 -10.31
N SER A 9 -1.76 -17.29 -11.16
CA SER A 9 -2.64 -16.19 -10.77
C SER A 9 -4.05 -16.72 -10.56
N GLY A 10 -4.29 -17.33 -9.39
CA GLY A 10 -5.60 -17.82 -8.98
C GLY A 10 -6.31 -16.93 -7.96
N GLN A 11 -5.76 -15.78 -7.59
CA GLN A 11 -6.50 -14.85 -6.73
C GLN A 11 -7.62 -14.18 -7.51
N PRO A 12 -8.87 -14.23 -7.03
CA PRO A 12 -9.97 -13.52 -7.67
C PRO A 12 -9.60 -12.04 -7.81
N ILE A 13 -9.90 -11.45 -8.96
CA ILE A 13 -9.68 -10.00 -9.22
C ILE A 13 -10.24 -9.14 -8.10
N PHE A 14 -11.35 -9.58 -7.50
CA PHE A 14 -11.97 -8.93 -6.35
C PHE A 14 -11.02 -8.79 -5.15
N ASP A 15 -10.30 -9.86 -4.78
CA ASP A 15 -9.35 -9.84 -3.65
C ASP A 15 -8.22 -8.84 -3.91
N ARG A 16 -7.75 -8.76 -5.15
CA ARG A 16 -6.73 -7.77 -5.54
C ARG A 16 -7.24 -6.33 -5.44
N PHE A 17 -8.50 -6.08 -5.82
CA PHE A 17 -9.11 -4.77 -5.61
C PHE A 17 -9.22 -4.44 -4.11
N CYS A 18 -9.60 -5.40 -3.25
CA CYS A 18 -9.61 -5.19 -1.80
C CYS A 18 -8.21 -4.86 -1.27
N GLN A 19 -7.18 -5.55 -1.71
CA GLN A 19 -5.78 -5.25 -1.35
C GLN A 19 -5.37 -3.82 -1.74
N VAL A 20 -5.80 -3.34 -2.92
CA VAL A 20 -5.54 -1.95 -3.34
C VAL A 20 -6.24 -0.96 -2.39
N LEU A 21 -7.50 -1.21 -2.03
CA LEU A 21 -8.26 -0.33 -1.13
C LEU A 21 -7.62 -0.24 0.26
N ASP A 22 -7.01 -1.34 0.71
CA ASP A 22 -6.34 -1.42 2.01
C ASP A 22 -4.89 -0.95 1.97
N HIS A 23 -4.32 -0.75 0.78
CA HIS A 23 -2.93 -0.34 0.64
C HIS A 23 -2.68 1.06 1.22
N PRO A 24 -1.67 1.25 2.09
CA PRO A 24 -1.41 2.53 2.75
C PRO A 24 -1.15 3.68 1.77
N THR A 25 -0.42 3.41 0.69
CA THR A 25 -0.17 4.42 -0.36
C THR A 25 -1.47 4.84 -1.02
N PHE A 26 -2.40 3.90 -1.31
CA PHE A 26 -3.70 4.22 -1.85
C PHE A 26 -4.51 5.12 -0.92
N ARG A 27 -4.60 4.75 0.37
CA ARG A 27 -5.35 5.51 1.39
C ARG A 27 -4.84 6.94 1.58
N ARG A 28 -3.56 7.20 1.29
CA ARG A 28 -2.95 8.55 1.34
C ARG A 28 -3.17 9.39 0.09
N MET A 29 -3.62 8.78 -1.00
CA MET A 29 -3.89 9.53 -2.22
C MET A 29 -5.09 10.46 -2.04
N ALA A 30 -5.09 11.58 -2.76
CA ALA A 30 -6.26 12.44 -2.87
C ALA A 30 -7.46 11.63 -3.42
N PRO A 31 -8.70 11.82 -2.91
CA PRO A 31 -9.86 11.01 -3.31
C PRO A 31 -10.09 10.93 -4.82
N GLY A 32 -9.90 12.02 -5.54
CA GLY A 32 -10.01 12.02 -7.01
C GLY A 32 -8.93 11.19 -7.72
N LYS A 33 -7.72 11.12 -7.14
CA LYS A 33 -6.63 10.29 -7.66
C LYS A 33 -6.91 8.80 -7.39
N GLN A 34 -7.45 8.47 -6.21
CA GLN A 34 -7.92 7.12 -5.87
C GLN A 34 -8.99 6.65 -6.87
N LEU A 35 -10.02 7.48 -7.09
CA LEU A 35 -11.11 7.16 -7.99
C LEU A 35 -10.62 6.94 -9.43
N LEU A 36 -9.74 7.80 -9.92
CA LEU A 36 -9.15 7.66 -11.25
C LEU A 36 -8.36 6.35 -11.38
N TYR A 37 -7.52 6.03 -10.40
CA TYR A 37 -6.72 4.80 -10.42
C TYR A 37 -7.61 3.54 -10.40
N LEU A 38 -8.65 3.50 -9.55
CA LEU A 38 -9.60 2.38 -9.50
C LEU A 38 -10.35 2.19 -10.81
N GLN A 39 -10.77 3.28 -11.47
CA GLN A 39 -11.42 3.17 -12.76
C GLN A 39 -10.46 2.67 -13.85
N LEU A 40 -9.22 3.11 -13.85
CA LEU A 40 -8.20 2.61 -14.77
C LEU A 40 -7.93 1.11 -14.54
N LEU A 41 -7.81 0.65 -13.28
CA LEU A 41 -7.69 -0.78 -12.94
C LEU A 41 -8.92 -1.56 -13.41
N ARG A 42 -10.12 -1.04 -13.22
CA ARG A 42 -11.35 -1.68 -13.67
C ARG A 42 -11.36 -1.89 -15.18
N TRP A 43 -11.03 -0.85 -15.96
CA TRP A 43 -11.03 -0.90 -17.41
C TRP A 43 -9.84 -1.65 -18.02
N SER A 44 -8.82 -1.97 -17.23
CA SER A 44 -7.69 -2.81 -17.63
C SER A 44 -7.84 -4.22 -17.05
N GLN A 45 -7.30 -4.42 -15.89
CA GLN A 45 -7.21 -5.71 -15.20
C GLN A 45 -8.58 -6.31 -14.89
N GLY A 46 -9.58 -5.47 -14.57
CA GLY A 46 -10.95 -5.90 -14.32
C GLY A 46 -11.62 -6.50 -15.55
N GLU A 47 -11.22 -6.09 -16.76
CA GLU A 47 -11.70 -6.63 -18.03
C GLU A 47 -10.71 -7.59 -18.70
N GLY A 48 -9.63 -7.97 -17.99
CA GLY A 48 -8.58 -8.85 -18.53
C GLY A 48 -7.77 -8.22 -19.67
N LYS A 49 -7.69 -6.89 -19.71
CA LYS A 49 -6.93 -6.12 -20.70
C LYS A 49 -5.62 -5.66 -20.12
N GLU A 50 -4.53 -5.76 -20.87
CA GLU A 50 -3.24 -5.21 -20.46
C GLU A 50 -3.17 -3.70 -20.64
N LEU A 51 -3.91 -3.16 -21.62
CA LEU A 51 -3.87 -1.77 -22.04
C LEU A 51 -5.24 -1.11 -21.94
N VAL A 52 -5.27 0.10 -21.40
CA VAL A 52 -6.43 1.01 -21.47
C VAL A 52 -6.13 2.11 -22.49
N GLU A 53 -6.98 2.21 -23.48
CA GLU A 53 -6.98 3.34 -24.41
C GLU A 53 -8.05 4.33 -24.01
N ALA A 54 -7.65 5.51 -23.57
CA ALA A 54 -8.59 6.51 -23.10
C ALA A 54 -8.11 7.94 -23.30
N SER A 55 -9.03 8.78 -23.74
CA SER A 55 -8.89 10.23 -23.69
C SER A 55 -9.15 10.76 -22.27
N ARG A 56 -8.67 11.97 -21.99
CA ARG A 56 -8.97 12.64 -20.72
C ARG A 56 -10.46 12.89 -20.53
N LEU A 57 -11.21 13.05 -21.63
CA LEU A 57 -12.66 13.26 -21.58
C LEU A 57 -13.38 11.97 -21.16
N GLU A 58 -12.98 10.83 -21.69
CA GLU A 58 -13.50 9.52 -21.30
C GLU A 58 -13.17 9.20 -19.84
N MET A 59 -11.93 9.43 -19.41
CA MET A 59 -11.57 9.30 -17.98
C MET A 59 -12.41 10.21 -17.09
N GLY A 60 -12.70 11.42 -17.53
CA GLY A 60 -13.61 12.34 -16.83
C GLY A 60 -15.03 11.79 -16.76
N ALA A 61 -15.54 11.21 -17.84
CA ALA A 61 -16.87 10.58 -17.89
C ALA A 61 -16.96 9.36 -16.94
N TRP A 62 -15.89 8.54 -16.85
CA TRP A 62 -15.86 7.37 -15.96
C TRP A 62 -15.81 7.73 -14.47
N THR A 63 -15.20 8.87 -14.15
CA THR A 63 -14.90 9.26 -12.77
C THR A 63 -15.79 10.38 -12.25
N GLY A 64 -16.47 11.13 -13.13
CA GLY A 64 -17.12 12.38 -12.78
C GLY A 64 -16.16 13.53 -12.48
N LEU A 65 -14.85 13.36 -12.70
CA LEU A 65 -13.84 14.40 -12.46
C LEU A 65 -13.72 15.35 -13.65
N ALA A 66 -13.43 16.61 -13.35
CA ALA A 66 -13.12 17.60 -14.37
C ALA A 66 -11.85 17.22 -15.15
N VAL A 67 -11.80 17.53 -16.45
CA VAL A 67 -10.66 17.23 -17.34
C VAL A 67 -9.34 17.77 -16.78
N ASP A 68 -9.35 18.94 -16.15
CA ASP A 68 -8.15 19.53 -15.54
C ASP A 68 -7.66 18.74 -14.32
N THR A 69 -8.59 18.13 -13.58
CA THR A 69 -8.26 17.21 -12.50
C THR A 69 -7.60 15.93 -13.04
N ILE A 70 -8.10 15.40 -14.16
CA ILE A 70 -7.49 14.27 -14.87
C ILE A 70 -6.07 14.63 -15.35
N LYS A 71 -5.89 15.83 -15.96
CA LYS A 71 -4.57 16.33 -16.38
C LYS A 71 -3.57 16.40 -15.21
N LYS A 72 -4.04 16.68 -13.99
CA LYS A 72 -3.21 16.73 -12.80
C LYS A 72 -2.85 15.33 -12.30
N TYR A 73 -3.81 14.40 -12.26
CA TYR A 73 -3.61 13.12 -11.58
C TYR A 73 -2.95 12.04 -12.46
N VAL A 74 -3.16 12.05 -13.79
CA VAL A 74 -2.49 11.07 -14.67
C VAL A 74 -0.96 11.15 -14.57
N PRO A 75 -0.29 12.33 -14.65
CA PRO A 75 1.15 12.43 -14.43
C PRO A 75 1.59 11.92 -13.05
N GLN A 76 0.82 12.23 -11.99
CA GLN A 76 1.13 11.76 -10.64
C GLN A 76 1.06 10.24 -10.50
N LEU A 77 0.09 9.58 -11.15
CA LEU A 77 0.00 8.12 -11.18
C LEU A 77 1.17 7.50 -11.97
N ILE A 78 1.68 8.21 -12.99
CA ILE A 78 2.88 7.80 -13.73
C ILE A 78 4.13 7.95 -12.85
N GLU A 79 4.28 9.06 -12.13
CA GLU A 79 5.37 9.28 -11.16
C GLU A 79 5.37 8.24 -10.05
N ASP A 80 4.18 7.83 -9.56
CA ASP A 80 4.03 6.76 -8.57
C ASP A 80 4.32 5.35 -9.15
N GLY A 81 4.56 5.21 -10.46
CA GLY A 81 4.81 3.93 -11.12
C GLY A 81 3.58 3.03 -11.27
N LEU A 82 2.38 3.54 -10.99
CA LEU A 82 1.11 2.79 -11.08
C LEU A 82 0.51 2.79 -12.49
N VAL A 83 0.91 3.76 -13.29
CA VAL A 83 0.48 3.92 -14.69
C VAL A 83 1.69 4.15 -15.55
N THR A 84 1.79 3.47 -16.68
CA THR A 84 2.80 3.74 -17.70
C THR A 84 2.10 4.19 -18.98
N ARG A 85 2.49 5.34 -19.52
CA ARG A 85 2.00 5.76 -20.83
C ARG A 85 2.82 5.06 -21.91
N VAL A 86 2.17 4.17 -22.65
CA VAL A 86 2.81 3.38 -23.73
C VAL A 86 2.55 3.95 -25.12
N ARG A 87 1.55 4.82 -25.25
CA ARG A 87 1.23 5.50 -26.52
C ARG A 87 0.72 6.92 -26.25
N GLU A 88 1.26 7.89 -26.99
CA GLU A 88 0.76 9.26 -26.95
C GLU A 88 -0.58 9.39 -27.68
N SER A 89 -1.40 10.35 -27.25
CA SER A 89 -2.64 10.66 -27.95
C SER A 89 -2.36 11.36 -29.28
N THR A 90 -3.11 10.97 -30.28
CA THR A 90 -3.15 11.65 -31.59
C THR A 90 -4.55 12.22 -31.84
N PRO A 91 -4.78 13.03 -32.85
CA PRO A 91 -6.12 13.50 -33.19
C PRO A 91 -7.15 12.39 -33.47
N ILE A 92 -6.68 11.20 -33.84
CA ILE A 92 -7.52 10.06 -34.24
C ILE A 92 -7.58 8.99 -33.10
N ASN A 93 -6.49 8.81 -32.38
CA ASN A 93 -6.37 7.74 -31.38
C ASN A 93 -6.13 8.32 -29.97
N PRO A 94 -6.84 7.83 -28.94
CA PRO A 94 -6.55 8.18 -27.55
C PRO A 94 -5.18 7.68 -27.10
N ALA A 95 -4.70 8.20 -25.98
CA ALA A 95 -3.48 7.71 -25.37
C ALA A 95 -3.68 6.28 -24.83
N GLY A 96 -2.60 5.48 -24.89
CA GLY A 96 -2.58 4.13 -24.34
C GLY A 96 -1.84 4.10 -23.01
N TYR A 97 -2.41 3.42 -22.02
CA TYR A 97 -1.88 3.30 -20.68
C TYR A 97 -1.85 1.84 -20.23
N GLU A 98 -0.69 1.38 -19.78
CA GLU A 98 -0.53 0.15 -19.02
C GLU A 98 -0.80 0.47 -17.55
N ILE A 99 -1.68 -0.29 -16.90
CA ILE A 99 -2.06 -0.08 -15.50
C ILE A 99 -1.48 -1.21 -14.68
N ARG A 100 -0.69 -0.87 -13.68
CA ARG A 100 -0.09 -1.81 -12.76
C ARG A 100 -0.90 -1.91 -11.48
N TRP A 101 -1.00 -3.13 -10.96
CA TRP A 101 -1.44 -3.31 -9.58
C TRP A 101 -0.45 -2.64 -8.62
N MET A 102 -0.97 -2.12 -7.53
CA MET A 102 -0.08 -1.78 -6.42
C MET A 102 0.72 -3.02 -6.01
N PRO A 103 2.00 -2.85 -5.64
CA PRO A 103 2.79 -3.97 -5.13
C PRO A 103 2.06 -4.63 -3.97
N GLU A 104 2.21 -5.94 -3.84
CA GLU A 104 1.61 -6.66 -2.73
C GLU A 104 2.10 -6.06 -1.41
N TYR A 105 1.15 -5.73 -0.56
CA TYR A 105 1.41 -5.16 0.74
C TYR A 105 1.26 -6.25 1.80
N SER A 106 2.36 -6.61 2.44
CA SER A 106 2.37 -7.47 3.61
C SER A 106 2.77 -6.66 4.83
N PRO A 107 1.89 -6.52 5.83
CA PRO A 107 2.24 -5.84 7.08
C PRO A 107 3.44 -6.44 7.80
N ALA A 108 3.70 -7.74 7.61
CA ALA A 108 4.84 -8.44 8.19
C ALA A 108 6.19 -8.10 7.52
N GLN A 109 6.14 -7.61 6.27
CA GLN A 109 7.30 -7.12 5.50
C GLN A 109 7.18 -5.61 5.24
N ALA A 110 6.34 -4.96 6.03
CA ALA A 110 5.95 -3.59 5.77
C ALA A 110 7.14 -2.65 5.85
N ASP A 111 7.25 -1.83 4.86
CA ASP A 111 7.99 -0.57 4.90
C ASP A 111 7.68 0.16 6.22
N PRO A 112 8.71 0.65 6.93
CA PRO A 112 8.55 1.38 8.19
C PRO A 112 7.52 2.51 8.15
N THR A 113 7.34 3.14 6.99
CA THR A 113 6.33 4.19 6.77
C THR A 113 4.91 3.64 6.87
N ALA A 114 4.68 2.43 6.35
CA ALA A 114 3.38 1.77 6.43
C ALA A 114 3.08 1.33 7.87
N ILE A 115 4.06 0.78 8.58
CA ILE A 115 3.95 0.47 10.01
C ILE A 115 3.58 1.74 10.81
N ALA A 116 4.26 2.86 10.54
CA ALA A 116 3.95 4.13 11.19
C ALA A 116 2.50 4.57 10.94
N TYR A 117 1.98 4.34 9.74
CA TYR A 117 0.59 4.60 9.41
C TYR A 117 -0.38 3.74 10.24
N TYR A 118 -0.12 2.44 10.39
CA TYR A 118 -0.97 1.58 11.24
C TYR A 118 -0.94 1.97 12.70
N VAL A 119 0.22 2.36 13.22
CA VAL A 119 0.33 2.85 14.60
C VAL A 119 -0.49 4.12 14.82
N ASP A 120 -0.62 4.97 13.80
CA ASP A 120 -1.50 6.15 13.86
C ASP A 120 -3.00 5.78 13.85
N GLN A 121 -3.36 4.56 13.42
CA GLN A 121 -4.73 4.05 13.43
C GLN A 121 -5.07 3.29 14.73
N LEU A 122 -4.11 3.06 15.62
CA LEU A 122 -4.35 2.38 16.89
C LEU A 122 -5.33 3.16 17.76
N ASN A 123 -6.28 2.46 18.31
CA ASN A 123 -7.21 3.03 19.27
C ASN A 123 -6.56 3.17 20.65
N ARG A 124 -7.28 3.81 21.60
CA ARG A 124 -6.77 4.05 22.96
C ARG A 124 -6.44 2.77 23.74
N GLN A 125 -7.20 1.70 23.49
CA GLN A 125 -7.02 0.42 24.16
C GLN A 125 -5.77 -0.29 23.65
N GLU A 126 -5.55 -0.32 22.36
CA GLU A 126 -4.36 -0.87 21.71
C GLU A 126 -3.08 -0.12 22.15
N LEU A 127 -3.14 1.21 22.20
CA LEU A 127 -2.03 2.02 22.71
C LEU A 127 -1.75 1.80 24.19
N ALA A 128 -2.78 1.60 25.00
CA ALA A 128 -2.62 1.27 26.44
C ALA A 128 -1.95 -0.10 26.61
N GLU A 129 -2.32 -1.08 25.79
CA GLU A 129 -1.70 -2.41 25.77
C GLU A 129 -0.22 -2.36 25.35
N ALA A 130 0.12 -1.63 24.30
CA ALA A 130 1.53 -1.44 23.90
C ALA A 130 2.38 -0.83 25.03
N LYS A 131 1.82 0.14 25.77
CA LYS A 131 2.49 0.74 26.94
C LYS A 131 2.64 -0.28 28.08
N ARG A 132 1.61 -1.09 28.35
CA ARG A 132 1.65 -2.15 29.36
C ARG A 132 2.78 -3.14 29.05
N ILE A 133 2.90 -3.59 27.80
CA ILE A 133 3.96 -4.49 27.35
C ILE A 133 5.32 -3.83 27.55
N ALA A 134 5.48 -2.58 27.11
CA ALA A 134 6.74 -1.85 27.23
C ALA A 134 7.24 -1.72 28.68
N VAL A 135 6.33 -1.65 29.64
CA VAL A 135 6.67 -1.60 31.10
C VAL A 135 7.17 -2.96 31.60
N LEU A 136 6.67 -4.06 31.05
CA LEU A 136 7.06 -5.42 31.44
C LEU A 136 8.45 -5.82 30.92
N LEU A 137 8.94 -5.16 29.88
CA LEU A 137 10.25 -5.45 29.29
C LEU A 137 11.40 -4.94 30.16
N THR A 138 12.43 -5.74 30.28
CA THR A 138 13.70 -5.35 30.89
C THR A 138 14.41 -4.23 30.10
N ARG A 139 15.39 -3.61 30.71
CA ARG A 139 16.21 -2.59 30.01
C ARG A 139 16.97 -3.19 28.82
N GLU A 140 17.41 -4.44 28.95
CA GLU A 140 18.17 -5.15 27.91
C GLU A 140 17.28 -5.47 26.70
N GLU A 141 16.09 -6.04 26.94
CA GLU A 141 15.11 -6.32 25.87
C GLU A 141 14.70 -5.07 25.12
N ARG A 142 14.44 -3.96 25.83
CA ARG A 142 14.17 -2.67 25.17
C ARG A 142 15.32 -2.18 24.32
N GLY A 143 16.55 -2.36 24.78
CA GLY A 143 17.76 -2.04 24.02
C GLY A 143 17.91 -2.86 22.75
N GLN A 144 17.62 -4.16 22.83
CA GLN A 144 17.61 -5.06 21.66
C GLN A 144 16.55 -4.66 20.63
N ILE A 145 15.34 -4.39 21.06
CA ILE A 145 14.26 -3.93 20.15
C ILE A 145 14.66 -2.64 19.44
N GLN A 146 15.18 -1.67 20.18
CA GLN A 146 15.62 -0.40 19.60
C GLN A 146 16.76 -0.61 18.60
N SER A 147 17.71 -1.48 18.91
CA SER A 147 18.82 -1.83 18.01
C SER A 147 18.32 -2.48 16.72
N THR A 148 17.39 -3.45 16.83
CA THR A 148 16.80 -4.14 15.68
C THR A 148 16.05 -3.16 14.77
N VAL A 149 15.24 -2.28 15.34
CA VAL A 149 14.50 -1.26 14.58
C VAL A 149 15.46 -0.31 13.87
N SER A 150 16.49 0.17 14.58
CA SER A 150 17.47 1.10 14.02
C SER A 150 18.29 0.47 12.89
N GLU A 151 18.67 -0.81 13.03
CA GLU A 151 19.36 -1.58 12.00
C GLU A 151 18.52 -1.77 10.76
N SER A 152 17.22 -2.10 10.94
CA SER A 152 16.27 -2.24 9.83
C SER A 152 16.12 -0.94 9.04
N LEU A 153 16.00 0.20 9.72
CA LEU A 153 15.93 1.51 9.06
C LEU A 153 17.21 1.82 8.28
N ARG A 154 18.38 1.53 8.87
CA ARG A 154 19.68 1.73 8.22
C ARG A 154 19.80 0.89 6.96
N THR A 155 19.42 -0.39 7.01
CA THR A 155 19.45 -1.31 5.88
C THR A 155 18.57 -0.83 4.73
N LEU A 156 17.43 -0.21 5.05
CA LEU A 156 16.49 0.35 4.08
C LEU A 156 16.88 1.76 3.60
N GLY A 157 17.98 2.33 4.11
CA GLY A 157 18.41 3.68 3.76
C GLY A 157 17.47 4.79 4.24
N ILE A 158 16.62 4.51 5.24
CA ILE A 158 15.67 5.47 5.80
C ILE A 158 16.36 6.32 6.86
N PRO A 159 16.30 7.67 6.78
CA PRO A 159 16.89 8.54 7.78
C PRO A 159 16.34 8.27 9.18
N TRP A 160 17.21 8.39 10.18
CA TRP A 160 16.83 8.25 11.57
C TRP A 160 15.84 9.36 11.97
N ASP A 161 14.65 8.96 12.42
CA ASP A 161 13.58 9.83 12.90
C ASP A 161 13.03 9.28 14.22
N TYR A 162 13.04 10.11 15.27
CA TYR A 162 12.63 9.69 16.62
C TYR A 162 11.16 9.24 16.68
N GLU A 163 10.25 9.97 16.02
CA GLU A 163 8.82 9.63 16.04
C GLU A 163 8.55 8.36 15.22
N LEU A 164 9.24 8.18 14.10
CA LEU A 164 9.17 6.95 13.33
C LEU A 164 9.65 5.74 14.16
N ILE A 165 10.80 5.84 14.80
CA ILE A 165 11.37 4.78 15.65
C ILE A 165 10.40 4.42 16.78
N LYS A 166 9.83 5.42 17.43
CA LYS A 166 8.86 5.22 18.51
C LYS A 166 7.61 4.45 18.04
N LYS A 167 7.10 4.75 16.84
CA LYS A 167 5.98 4.02 16.22
C LYS A 167 6.37 2.58 15.87
N LEU A 168 7.54 2.36 15.31
CA LEU A 168 8.04 1.01 15.00
C LEU A 168 8.21 0.16 16.27
N ILE A 169 8.74 0.74 17.34
CA ILE A 169 8.86 0.07 18.64
C ILE A 169 7.47 -0.27 19.20
N THR A 170 6.51 0.65 19.10
CA THR A 170 5.12 0.41 19.53
C THR A 170 4.51 -0.77 18.75
N TRP A 171 4.69 -0.81 17.45
CA TRP A 171 4.27 -1.92 16.59
C TRP A 171 4.94 -3.23 17.00
N TYR A 172 6.26 -3.20 17.22
CA TYR A 172 7.02 -4.37 17.64
C TYR A 172 6.48 -4.96 18.95
N HIS A 173 6.17 -4.11 19.93
CA HIS A 173 5.57 -4.55 21.20
C HIS A 173 4.25 -5.27 20.99
N LEU A 174 3.37 -4.75 20.15
CA LEU A 174 2.07 -5.36 19.89
C LEU A 174 2.18 -6.69 19.13
N THR A 175 3.01 -6.74 18.11
CA THR A 175 3.13 -7.90 17.23
C THR A 175 3.97 -9.04 17.79
N HIS A 176 4.82 -8.78 18.81
CA HIS A 176 5.66 -9.78 19.48
C HIS A 176 5.19 -10.11 20.90
N SER A 177 3.94 -9.83 21.20
CA SER A 177 3.31 -10.10 22.49
C SER A 177 2.15 -11.07 22.37
N PRO A 178 1.64 -11.63 23.49
CA PRO A 178 0.39 -12.40 23.50
C PRO A 178 -0.83 -11.64 22.96
N TYR A 179 -0.78 -10.31 22.91
CA TYR A 179 -1.82 -9.47 22.33
C TYR A 179 -1.92 -9.61 20.80
N ARG A 180 -0.88 -10.14 20.15
CA ARG A 180 -0.83 -10.40 18.72
C ARG A 180 -2.05 -11.19 18.23
N ASP A 181 -2.38 -12.29 18.90
CA ASP A 181 -3.48 -13.17 18.49
C ASP A 181 -4.85 -12.46 18.54
N GLN A 182 -5.01 -11.51 19.48
CA GLN A 182 -6.19 -10.66 19.53
C GLN A 182 -6.17 -9.63 18.38
N LEU A 183 -5.04 -8.97 18.17
CA LEU A 183 -4.86 -7.99 17.12
C LEU A 183 -5.06 -8.62 15.73
N GLU A 184 -4.57 -9.84 15.50
CA GLU A 184 -4.79 -10.59 14.26
C GLU A 184 -6.27 -10.95 14.03
N ARG A 185 -7.04 -11.20 15.10
CA ARG A 185 -8.49 -11.42 14.99
C ARG A 185 -9.26 -10.13 14.69
N ASP A 186 -8.86 -9.02 15.33
CA ASP A 186 -9.55 -7.74 15.22
C ASP A 186 -9.15 -6.98 13.94
N ARG A 187 -7.94 -7.24 13.45
CA ARG A 187 -7.32 -6.58 12.29
C ARG A 187 -6.59 -7.60 11.39
N PRO A 188 -7.29 -8.60 10.84
CA PRO A 188 -6.67 -9.64 10.01
C PRO A 188 -5.94 -9.07 8.80
N ASP A 189 -6.44 -7.97 8.24
CA ASP A 189 -5.85 -7.20 7.14
C ASP A 189 -4.44 -6.70 7.43
N TRP A 190 -4.05 -6.54 8.68
CA TRP A 190 -2.71 -6.09 9.07
C TRP A 190 -1.65 -7.20 9.07
N PHE A 191 -2.07 -8.46 9.09
CA PHE A 191 -1.20 -9.63 9.25
C PHE A 191 -1.30 -10.63 8.09
N THR A 192 -2.25 -10.46 7.19
CA THR A 192 -2.37 -11.35 6.03
C THR A 192 -1.19 -11.17 5.11
N THR A 193 -0.32 -12.19 5.11
CA THR A 193 0.61 -12.38 4.01
C THR A 193 -0.21 -12.93 2.86
N PRO A 194 -0.27 -12.29 1.70
CA PRO A 194 -0.87 -12.92 0.54
C PRO A 194 -0.13 -14.24 0.27
N LYS A 195 -0.91 -15.34 0.18
CA LYS A 195 -0.40 -16.66 -0.20
C LYS A 195 -0.04 -16.70 -1.65
#